data_a1852d322c545a8d09bfd41a6c1acb98
#
_entry.id   a1852d322c545a8d09bfd41a6c1acb98
#
_cell.length_a   1.000
_cell.length_b   1.000
_cell.length_c   1.000
_cell.angle_alpha   90.00
_cell.angle_beta   90.00
_cell.angle_gamma   90.00
#
_symmetry.space_group_name_H-M   'P 1'
#
loop_
_entity.id
_entity.type
_entity.pdbx_description
1 polymer ?
#
loop_
_entity_poly.entity_id
_entity_poly.type
_entity_poly.pdbx_seq_one_letter_code
_entity_poly.pdbx_strand_id
1 'polypeptide(L)'
;MEKVCKASDVPKAAMKGFTVKGRQILLANVNGSFYAVDAICSHMNGYLPSGKLEKNEVVCPVHRARYDLVTGKVVKNVPAVMRLATGGGAKDLQTFKVKVEADDILVDI
;
A
#
# COMPACT_ATOMS: atom_id res chain seq x y z
N MET A 1 -11.65 13.66 7.32
CA MET A 1 -11.15 12.28 7.12
C MET A 1 -12.31 11.35 6.81
N GLU A 2 -12.08 10.42 5.92
CA GLU A 2 -13.11 9.48 5.51
C GLU A 2 -13.00 8.19 6.31
N LYS A 3 -14.13 7.69 6.82
CA LYS A 3 -14.18 6.38 7.46
C LYS A 3 -14.07 5.31 6.39
N VAL A 4 -13.12 4.39 6.54
CA VAL A 4 -12.86 3.35 5.56
C VAL A 4 -13.41 2.00 6.02
N CYS A 5 -13.12 1.64 7.27
CA CYS A 5 -13.52 0.34 7.81
C CYS A 5 -13.34 0.35 9.33
N LYS A 6 -13.60 -0.80 9.95
CA LYS A 6 -13.28 -1.01 11.36
C LYS A 6 -11.88 -1.61 11.49
N ALA A 7 -11.24 -1.35 12.62
CA ALA A 7 -9.90 -1.89 12.89
C ALA A 7 -9.87 -3.42 12.79
N SER A 8 -10.94 -4.09 13.22
CA SER A 8 -11.04 -5.54 13.15
C SER A 8 -11.13 -6.10 11.73
N ASP A 9 -11.46 -5.25 10.75
CA ASP A 9 -11.50 -5.67 9.34
C ASP A 9 -10.11 -5.92 8.77
N VAL A 10 -9.07 -5.34 9.39
CA VAL A 10 -7.68 -5.52 8.96
C VAL A 10 -6.86 -5.95 10.19
N PRO A 11 -6.82 -7.25 10.48
CA PRO A 11 -6.07 -7.77 11.64
C PRO A 11 -4.57 -7.60 11.46
N LYS A 12 -3.81 -7.84 12.53
CA LYS A 12 -2.35 -7.72 12.51
C LYS A 12 -1.73 -8.56 11.39
N ALA A 13 -0.74 -8.00 10.73
CA ALA A 13 -0.03 -8.59 9.60
C ALA A 13 -0.91 -8.82 8.37
N ALA A 14 -2.04 -8.12 8.29
CA ALA A 14 -2.93 -8.16 7.13
C ALA A 14 -2.93 -6.83 6.40
N MET A 15 -3.28 -6.87 5.14
CA MET A 15 -3.53 -5.69 4.32
C MET A 15 -4.78 -5.92 3.47
N LYS A 16 -5.45 -4.82 3.11
CA LYS A 16 -6.68 -4.90 2.35
C LYS A 16 -6.83 -3.67 1.47
N GLY A 17 -7.43 -3.86 0.29
CA GLY A 17 -7.71 -2.76 -0.62
C GLY A 17 -9.10 -2.19 -0.37
N PHE A 18 -9.20 -0.87 -0.47
CA PHE A 18 -10.46 -0.15 -0.35
C PHE A 18 -10.52 0.93 -1.42
N THR A 19 -11.75 1.25 -1.85
CA THR A 19 -11.98 2.39 -2.74
C THR A 19 -12.63 3.50 -1.92
N VAL A 20 -11.96 4.65 -1.84
CA VAL A 20 -12.43 5.80 -1.07
C VAL A 20 -12.42 7.01 -1.99
N LYS A 21 -13.58 7.64 -2.17
CA LYS A 21 -13.75 8.78 -3.08
C LYS A 21 -13.20 8.49 -4.49
N GLY A 22 -13.42 7.29 -4.99
CA GLY A 22 -12.96 6.87 -6.30
C GLY A 22 -11.48 6.51 -6.38
N ARG A 23 -10.76 6.60 -5.28
CA ARG A 23 -9.34 6.27 -5.23
C ARG A 23 -9.13 4.93 -4.55
N GLN A 24 -8.31 4.09 -5.18
CA GLN A 24 -7.98 2.78 -4.61
C GLN A 24 -6.80 2.92 -3.68
N ILE A 25 -6.99 2.52 -2.41
CA ILE A 25 -5.95 2.56 -1.39
C ILE A 25 -5.72 1.19 -0.79
N LEU A 26 -4.51 0.99 -0.31
CA LEU A 26 -4.13 -0.18 0.49
C LEU A 26 -4.03 0.25 1.94
N LEU A 27 -4.73 -0.45 2.81
CA LEU A 27 -4.64 -0.26 4.26
C LEU A 27 -3.97 -1.49 4.86
N ALA A 28 -2.91 -1.27 5.61
CA ALA A 28 -2.15 -2.36 6.24
C ALA A 28 -2.09 -2.17 7.75
N ASN A 29 -2.16 -3.27 8.46
CA ASN A 29 -1.96 -3.31 9.91
C ASN A 29 -0.61 -3.95 10.20
N VAL A 30 0.35 -3.12 10.59
CA VAL A 30 1.71 -3.54 10.92
C VAL A 30 1.88 -3.45 12.43
N ASN A 31 1.77 -4.58 13.11
CA ASN A 31 1.89 -4.67 14.57
C ASN A 31 0.94 -3.73 15.33
N GLY A 32 -0.27 -3.55 14.83
CA GLY A 32 -1.26 -2.68 15.45
C GLY A 32 -1.24 -1.25 14.98
N SER A 33 -0.27 -0.85 14.16
CA SER A 33 -0.22 0.46 13.51
C SER A 33 -0.78 0.35 12.10
N PHE A 34 -1.64 1.29 11.73
CA PHE A 34 -2.29 1.29 10.42
C PHE A 34 -1.62 2.29 9.49
N TYR A 35 -1.36 1.86 8.26
CA TYR A 35 -0.77 2.68 7.22
C TYR A 35 -1.60 2.58 5.95
N ALA A 36 -1.77 3.70 5.26
CA ALA A 36 -2.51 3.77 4.01
C ALA A 36 -1.63 4.34 2.91
N VAL A 37 -1.59 3.64 1.78
CA VAL A 37 -0.85 4.06 0.59
C VAL A 37 -1.70 3.78 -0.64
N ASP A 38 -1.27 4.28 -1.80
CA ASP A 38 -1.91 3.90 -3.06
C ASP A 38 -1.92 2.38 -3.23
N ALA A 39 -3.04 1.84 -3.70
CA ALA A 39 -3.19 0.41 -3.93
C ALA A 39 -2.56 -0.05 -5.25
N ILE A 40 -2.30 0.88 -6.16
CA ILE A 40 -1.80 0.56 -7.50
C ILE A 40 -0.31 0.82 -7.55
N CYS A 41 0.44 -0.22 -7.93
CA CYS A 41 1.87 -0.12 -8.13
C CYS A 41 2.18 0.91 -9.21
N SER A 42 3.12 1.81 -8.94
CA SER A 42 3.54 2.83 -9.90
C SER A 42 4.24 2.24 -11.12
N HIS A 43 4.62 0.96 -11.06
CA HIS A 43 5.20 0.20 -12.16
C HIS A 43 4.18 -0.83 -12.63
N MET A 44 3.74 -0.74 -13.89
CA MET A 44 2.84 -1.71 -14.54
C MET A 44 1.46 -1.89 -13.90
N ASN A 45 1.03 -0.95 -13.06
CA ASN A 45 -0.32 -0.95 -12.47
C ASN A 45 -0.70 -2.21 -11.70
N GLY A 46 0.27 -2.88 -11.07
CA GLY A 46 -0.02 -4.05 -10.24
C GLY A 46 -0.88 -3.68 -9.03
N TYR A 47 -1.80 -4.58 -8.66
CA TYR A 47 -2.67 -4.37 -7.50
C TYR A 47 -1.94 -4.83 -6.24
N LEU A 48 -1.43 -3.88 -5.45
CA LEU A 48 -0.60 -4.17 -4.28
C LEU A 48 -1.27 -5.04 -3.22
N PRO A 49 -2.57 -4.89 -2.92
CA PRO A 49 -3.22 -5.77 -1.94
C PRO A 49 -3.21 -7.26 -2.32
N SER A 50 -3.00 -7.60 -3.59
CA SER A 50 -2.85 -8.98 -4.04
C SER A 50 -1.44 -9.52 -3.83
N GLY A 51 -0.49 -8.68 -3.46
CA GLY A 51 0.89 -9.06 -3.20
C GLY A 51 1.08 -9.60 -1.80
N LYS A 52 2.28 -9.38 -1.27
CA LYS A 52 2.63 -9.85 0.08
C LYS A 52 2.96 -8.68 0.99
N LEU A 53 2.57 -8.82 2.24
CA LEU A 53 2.99 -7.92 3.30
C LEU A 53 4.09 -8.61 4.10
N GLU A 54 5.29 -8.02 4.10
CA GLU A 54 6.43 -8.53 4.86
C GLU A 54 6.91 -7.42 5.79
N LYS A 55 6.67 -7.57 7.08
CA LYS A 55 6.94 -6.54 8.08
C LYS A 55 6.20 -5.25 7.71
N ASN A 56 6.92 -4.16 7.44
CA ASN A 56 6.33 -2.88 7.03
C ASN A 56 6.49 -2.61 5.53
N GLU A 57 6.74 -3.64 4.73
CA GLU A 57 6.92 -3.52 3.28
C GLU A 57 5.85 -4.30 2.54
N VAL A 58 5.37 -3.73 1.45
CA VAL A 58 4.50 -4.43 0.52
C VAL A 58 5.28 -4.82 -0.73
N VAL A 59 5.07 -6.06 -1.17
CA VAL A 59 5.73 -6.61 -2.36
C VAL A 59 4.70 -6.67 -3.50
N CYS A 60 5.00 -5.96 -4.59
CA CYS A 60 4.13 -5.96 -5.77
C CYS A 60 4.09 -7.35 -6.40
N PRO A 61 2.90 -7.88 -6.73
CA PRO A 61 2.79 -9.23 -7.29
C PRO A 61 3.28 -9.34 -8.73
N VAL A 62 3.43 -8.22 -9.44
CA VAL A 62 3.78 -8.24 -10.87
C VAL A 62 5.28 -8.43 -11.07
N HIS A 63 6.12 -7.53 -10.54
CA HIS A 63 7.56 -7.59 -10.72
C HIS A 63 8.33 -7.54 -9.41
N ARG A 64 7.64 -7.73 -8.28
CA ARG A 64 8.22 -7.82 -6.94
C ARG A 64 8.96 -6.56 -6.47
N ALA A 65 8.58 -5.39 -6.97
CA ALA A 65 9.03 -4.14 -6.39
C ALA A 65 8.54 -4.08 -4.94
N ARG A 66 9.36 -3.51 -4.05
CA ARG A 66 9.02 -3.37 -2.63
C ARG A 66 8.87 -1.92 -2.27
N TYR A 67 7.89 -1.63 -1.45
CA TYR A 67 7.60 -0.28 -0.96
C TYR A 67 7.50 -0.29 0.55
N ASP A 68 8.09 0.73 1.17
CA ASP A 68 7.92 0.96 2.61
C ASP A 68 6.54 1.58 2.85
N LEU A 69 5.74 0.94 3.69
CA LEU A 69 4.37 1.41 3.97
C LEU A 69 4.34 2.66 4.84
N VAL A 70 5.38 2.91 5.61
CA VAL A 70 5.45 4.08 6.47
C VAL A 70 5.71 5.35 5.66
N THR A 71 6.62 5.27 4.70
CA THR A 71 7.05 6.44 3.91
C THR A 71 6.53 6.44 2.47
N GLY A 72 6.06 5.29 1.97
CA GLY A 72 5.69 5.12 0.56
C GLY A 72 6.88 4.95 -0.36
N LYS A 73 8.10 4.98 0.15
CA LYS A 73 9.30 4.95 -0.69
C LYS A 73 9.58 3.58 -1.26
N VAL A 74 10.12 3.56 -2.47
CA VAL A 74 10.62 2.35 -3.11
C VAL A 74 11.82 1.83 -2.32
N VAL A 75 11.72 0.61 -1.80
CA VAL A 75 12.81 -0.07 -1.10
C VAL A 75 13.62 -0.92 -2.06
N LYS A 76 12.94 -1.66 -2.92
CA LYS A 76 13.56 -2.48 -3.95
C LYS A 76 12.83 -2.25 -5.27
N ASN A 77 13.56 -1.76 -6.26
CA ASN A 77 13.00 -1.52 -7.58
C ASN A 77 12.96 -2.82 -8.39
N VAL A 78 12.29 -2.76 -9.54
CA VAL A 78 12.28 -3.87 -10.49
C VAL A 78 13.68 -4.08 -11.07
N PRO A 79 14.00 -5.29 -11.58
CA PRO A 79 15.30 -5.53 -12.21
C PRO A 79 15.57 -4.57 -13.35
N ALA A 80 16.85 -4.25 -13.57
CA ALA A 80 17.25 -3.27 -14.59
C ALA A 80 16.73 -3.65 -15.99
N VAL A 81 16.72 -4.93 -16.34
CA VAL A 81 16.21 -5.39 -17.61
C VAL A 81 14.72 -5.05 -17.76
N MET A 82 13.96 -5.14 -16.70
CA MET A 82 12.53 -4.80 -16.73
C MET A 82 12.32 -3.30 -16.87
N ARG A 83 13.16 -2.49 -16.25
CA ARG A 83 13.10 -1.03 -16.42
C ARG A 83 13.34 -0.62 -17.86
N LEU A 84 14.29 -1.25 -18.51
CA LEU A 84 14.56 -1.00 -19.94
C LEU A 84 13.39 -1.43 -20.81
N ALA A 85 12.78 -2.57 -20.51
CA ALA A 85 11.68 -3.11 -21.30
C ALA A 85 10.39 -2.29 -21.15
N THR A 86 10.16 -1.68 -19.98
CA THR A 86 8.90 -0.99 -19.67
C THR A 86 9.02 0.53 -19.65
N GLY A 87 10.19 1.07 -19.97
CA GLY A 87 10.40 2.52 -20.03
C GLY A 87 10.59 3.21 -18.70
N GLY A 88 10.78 2.46 -17.63
CA GLY A 88 11.06 3.05 -16.31
C GLY A 88 10.87 2.07 -15.18
N GLY A 89 11.24 2.49 -13.97
CA GLY A 89 11.11 1.71 -12.76
C GLY A 89 9.93 2.14 -11.90
N ALA A 90 9.82 1.53 -10.74
CA ALA A 90 8.84 1.90 -9.73
C ALA A 90 9.19 3.27 -9.14
N LYS A 91 8.15 4.03 -8.79
CA LYS A 91 8.25 5.32 -8.12
C LYS A 91 7.60 5.22 -6.76
N ASP A 92 7.92 6.15 -5.86
CA ASP A 92 7.34 6.18 -4.53
C ASP A 92 5.82 6.25 -4.59
N LEU A 93 5.17 5.57 -3.65
CA LEU A 93 3.72 5.60 -3.50
C LEU A 93 3.30 6.83 -2.71
N GLN A 94 2.11 7.33 -2.99
CA GLN A 94 1.52 8.34 -2.14
C GLN A 94 1.04 7.69 -0.85
N THR A 95 1.31 8.35 0.29
CA THR A 95 0.82 7.92 1.59
C THR A 95 -0.34 8.80 2.02
N PHE A 96 -1.20 8.26 2.87
CA PHE A 96 -2.35 8.97 3.42
C PHE A 96 -2.30 8.87 4.94
N LYS A 97 -2.64 9.95 5.63
CA LYS A 97 -2.71 9.94 7.09
C LYS A 97 -3.85 9.05 7.54
N VAL A 98 -3.60 8.26 8.57
CA VAL A 98 -4.58 7.36 9.16
C VAL A 98 -4.82 7.77 10.60
N LYS A 99 -6.09 7.80 11.01
CA LYS A 99 -6.49 8.05 12.39
C LYS A 99 -7.40 6.91 12.83
N VAL A 100 -7.17 6.42 14.04
CA VAL A 100 -8.04 5.41 14.64
C VAL A 100 -8.87 6.11 15.71
N GLU A 101 -10.19 6.07 15.56
CA GLU A 101 -11.13 6.58 16.57
C GLU A 101 -12.01 5.44 17.02
N ALA A 102 -11.89 5.06 18.31
CA ALA A 102 -12.51 3.85 18.85
C ALA A 102 -12.12 2.67 17.95
N ASP A 103 -13.07 2.04 17.26
CA ASP A 103 -12.80 0.94 16.35
C ASP A 103 -12.78 1.37 14.88
N ASP A 104 -12.95 2.66 14.60
CA ASP A 104 -13.05 3.15 13.23
C ASP A 104 -11.68 3.57 12.69
N ILE A 105 -11.42 3.19 11.44
CA ILE A 105 -10.23 3.62 10.71
C ILE A 105 -10.64 4.75 9.78
N LEU A 106 -10.02 5.90 9.97
CA LEU A 106 -10.24 7.09 9.16
C LEU A 106 -8.99 7.38 8.34
N VAL A 107 -9.18 7.75 7.10
CA VAL A 107 -8.08 8.07 6.18
C VAL A 107 -8.29 9.47 5.62
N ASP A 108 -7.24 10.26 5.60
CA ASP A 108 -7.25 11.61 5.05
C ASP A 108 -6.99 11.56 3.54
N ILE A 109 -8.08 11.70 2.79
CA ILE A 109 -8.01 11.56 1.35
C ILE A 109 -8.75 12.69 0.64
#